data_be3b56b27639e812e00bb54de08eaa63
#
_entry.id   be3b56b27639e812e00bb54de08eaa63
#
_cell.length_a   1.000
_cell.length_b   1.000
_cell.length_c   1.000
_cell.angle_alpha   90.00
_cell.angle_beta   90.00
_cell.angle_gamma   90.00
#
_symmetry.space_group_name_H-M   'P 1'
#
loop_
_entity.id
_entity.type
_entity.pdbx_description
1 polymer ?
#
loop_
_entity_poly.entity_id
_entity_poly.type
_entity_poly.pdbx_seq_one_letter_code
_entity_poly.pdbx_strand_id
1 'polypeptide(L)'
;IAIFFGRNELTNIARVLAIGFILKAITLTGFVQLVKQLKFKQLSQINIICSLLSFVVVYTLAIIGFGYWALALQPVVIAIFNIILLLIIGKWKPYFCFYKKRFKEMFAYSSNLLLSYIINRIGENIYSVIIGKSFSSSSLGFYNQAHKMQTVPSEAIRSIIMTASYPIIANEKNPNKRYDLYLSVFSKFTFI
;
A
#
# COMPACT_ATOMS: atom_id res chain seq x y z
N ILE A 1 -4.58 -0.40 -21.28
CA ILE A 1 -5.13 -1.51 -20.47
C ILE A 1 -6.39 -2.07 -21.14
N ALA A 2 -7.45 -1.27 -21.37
CA ALA A 2 -8.71 -1.72 -21.98
C ALA A 2 -8.50 -2.41 -23.35
N ILE A 3 -7.72 -1.82 -24.22
CA ILE A 3 -7.37 -2.37 -25.55
C ILE A 3 -6.61 -3.69 -25.40
N PHE A 4 -5.67 -3.77 -24.44
CA PHE A 4 -4.87 -4.96 -24.22
C PHE A 4 -5.70 -6.17 -23.74
N PHE A 5 -6.69 -5.94 -22.87
CA PHE A 5 -7.58 -6.99 -22.35
C PHE A 5 -8.89 -7.13 -23.14
N GLY A 6 -9.16 -6.29 -24.17
CA GLY A 6 -10.38 -6.34 -24.97
C GLY A 6 -11.68 -5.99 -24.21
N ARG A 7 -11.57 -5.23 -23.10
CA ARG A 7 -12.71 -4.87 -22.23
C ARG A 7 -12.77 -3.37 -21.98
N ASN A 8 -13.75 -2.71 -22.58
CA ASN A 8 -13.93 -1.25 -22.47
C ASN A 8 -14.28 -0.78 -21.04
N GLU A 9 -14.92 -1.63 -20.24
CA GLU A 9 -15.28 -1.35 -18.84
C GLU A 9 -14.06 -1.01 -17.97
N LEU A 10 -12.89 -1.60 -18.29
CA LEU A 10 -11.64 -1.36 -17.56
C LEU A 10 -11.16 0.10 -17.63
N THR A 11 -11.57 0.84 -18.66
CA THR A 11 -11.19 2.27 -18.78
C THR A 11 -11.79 3.10 -17.66
N ASN A 12 -13.08 2.90 -17.38
CA ASN A 12 -13.78 3.67 -16.35
C ASN A 12 -13.32 3.25 -14.95
N ILE A 13 -13.08 1.95 -14.74
CA ILE A 13 -12.51 1.44 -13.49
C ILE A 13 -11.12 2.06 -13.24
N ALA A 14 -10.26 2.09 -14.26
CA ALA A 14 -8.92 2.68 -14.15
C ALA A 14 -8.97 4.18 -13.81
N ARG A 15 -9.92 4.92 -14.35
CA ARG A 15 -10.11 6.35 -14.02
C ARG A 15 -10.50 6.54 -12.55
N VAL A 16 -11.43 5.75 -12.04
CA VAL A 16 -11.85 5.80 -10.64
C VAL A 16 -10.69 5.44 -9.71
N LEU A 17 -9.94 4.38 -10.03
CA LEU A 17 -8.76 4.00 -9.27
C LEU A 17 -7.68 5.08 -9.27
N ALA A 18 -7.49 5.80 -10.38
CA ALA A 18 -6.55 6.92 -10.47
C ALA A 18 -6.94 8.06 -9.50
N ILE A 19 -8.23 8.37 -9.37
CA ILE A 19 -8.72 9.34 -8.38
C ILE A 19 -8.38 8.87 -6.96
N GLY A 20 -8.65 7.61 -6.64
CA GLY A 20 -8.29 7.01 -5.34
C GLY A 20 -6.79 7.10 -5.05
N PHE A 21 -5.94 6.90 -6.07
CA PHE A 21 -4.50 7.01 -5.94
C PHE A 21 -4.05 8.46 -5.61
N ILE A 22 -4.62 9.46 -6.27
CA ILE A 22 -4.33 10.88 -6.01
C ILE A 22 -4.72 11.25 -4.57
N LEU A 23 -5.92 10.86 -4.13
CA LEU A 23 -6.39 11.10 -2.76
C LEU A 23 -5.49 10.40 -1.73
N LYS A 24 -5.06 9.17 -2.01
CA LYS A 24 -4.14 8.44 -1.15
C LYS A 24 -2.78 9.13 -1.04
N ALA A 25 -2.26 9.72 -2.11
CA ALA A 25 -1.01 10.48 -2.08
C ALA A 25 -1.07 11.67 -1.11
N ILE A 26 -2.23 12.33 -1.02
CA ILE A 26 -2.46 13.42 -0.05
C ILE A 26 -2.38 12.89 1.39
N THR A 27 -3.00 11.75 1.69
CA THR A 27 -3.01 11.16 3.04
C THR A 27 -1.63 10.70 3.51
N LEU A 28 -0.75 10.33 2.58
CA LEU A 28 0.58 9.78 2.89
C LEU A 28 1.39 10.73 3.78
N THR A 29 1.35 12.02 3.53
CA THR A 29 2.08 13.02 4.31
C THR A 29 1.61 13.07 5.77
N GLY A 30 0.30 12.97 6.01
CA GLY A 30 -0.28 12.92 7.35
C GLY A 30 0.12 11.66 8.11
N PHE A 31 0.09 10.50 7.47
CA PHE A 31 0.53 9.24 8.08
C PHE A 31 2.02 9.25 8.44
N VAL A 32 2.89 9.74 7.53
CA VAL A 32 4.32 9.87 7.80
C VAL A 32 4.59 10.80 8.99
N GLN A 33 3.81 11.87 9.14
CA GLN A 33 3.94 12.77 10.28
C GLN A 33 3.57 12.09 11.61
N LEU A 34 2.50 11.30 11.65
CA LEU A 34 2.12 10.52 12.84
C LEU A 34 3.19 9.48 13.21
N VAL A 35 3.75 8.79 12.22
CA VAL A 35 4.85 7.84 12.42
C VAL A 35 6.09 8.54 12.98
N LYS A 36 6.49 9.69 12.43
CA LYS A 36 7.62 10.50 12.95
C LYS A 36 7.40 10.97 14.39
N GLN A 37 6.15 11.23 14.77
CA GLN A 37 5.78 11.63 16.13
C GLN A 37 5.56 10.42 17.07
N LEU A 38 5.80 9.20 16.60
CA LEU A 38 5.57 7.92 17.31
C LEU A 38 4.13 7.77 17.84
N LYS A 39 3.16 8.42 17.20
CA LYS A 39 1.74 8.38 17.57
C LYS A 39 1.03 7.15 16.99
N PHE A 40 1.58 5.98 17.28
CA PHE A 40 1.07 4.71 16.74
C PHE A 40 -0.37 4.40 17.17
N LYS A 41 -0.77 4.81 18.39
CA LYS A 41 -2.15 4.66 18.87
C LYS A 41 -3.14 5.40 17.97
N GLN A 42 -2.85 6.65 17.60
CA GLN A 42 -3.70 7.42 16.69
C GLN A 42 -3.72 6.83 15.28
N LEU A 43 -2.55 6.36 14.81
CA LEU A 43 -2.43 5.69 13.52
C LEU A 43 -3.31 4.44 13.45
N SER A 44 -3.26 3.58 14.48
CA SER A 44 -4.07 2.38 14.56
C SER A 44 -5.56 2.69 14.66
N GLN A 45 -5.95 3.69 15.47
CA GLN A 45 -7.34 4.13 15.56
C GLN A 45 -7.88 4.60 14.21
N ILE A 46 -7.14 5.44 13.49
CA ILE A 46 -7.53 5.91 12.16
C ILE A 46 -7.71 4.73 11.20
N ASN A 47 -6.77 3.79 11.17
CA ASN A 47 -6.85 2.63 10.29
C ASN A 47 -8.05 1.72 10.60
N ILE A 48 -8.32 1.44 11.89
CA ILE A 48 -9.45 0.59 12.31
C ILE A 48 -10.78 1.28 11.96
N ILE A 49 -10.96 2.53 12.34
CA ILE A 49 -12.19 3.29 12.09
C ILE A 49 -12.42 3.43 10.58
N CYS A 50 -11.37 3.76 9.82
CA CYS A 50 -11.44 3.88 8.37
C CYS A 50 -11.85 2.54 7.71
N SER A 51 -11.28 1.42 8.16
CA SER A 51 -11.62 0.10 7.64
C SER A 51 -13.06 -0.28 7.92
N LEU A 52 -13.56 -0.01 9.13
CA LEU A 52 -14.95 -0.28 9.50
C LEU A 52 -15.93 0.58 8.69
N LEU A 53 -15.67 1.89 8.61
CA LEU A 53 -16.54 2.80 7.85
C LEU A 53 -16.55 2.45 6.35
N SER A 54 -15.37 2.18 5.79
CA SER A 54 -15.29 1.80 4.37
C SER A 54 -15.96 0.46 4.08
N PHE A 55 -15.85 -0.50 5.01
CA PHE A 55 -16.58 -1.78 4.90
C PHE A 55 -18.08 -1.56 4.83
N VAL A 56 -18.64 -0.76 5.74
CA VAL A 56 -20.09 -0.48 5.76
C VAL A 56 -20.54 0.16 4.44
N VAL A 57 -19.80 1.17 3.94
CA VAL A 57 -20.15 1.85 2.68
C VAL A 57 -20.06 0.90 1.49
N VAL A 58 -18.99 0.13 1.37
CA VAL A 58 -18.80 -0.81 0.25
C VAL A 58 -19.83 -1.94 0.30
N TYR A 59 -20.14 -2.43 1.50
CA TYR A 59 -21.16 -3.46 1.70
C TYR A 59 -22.55 -2.97 1.29
N THR A 60 -22.95 -1.75 1.70
CA THR A 60 -24.22 -1.16 1.27
C THR A 60 -24.28 -0.96 -0.24
N LEU A 61 -23.22 -0.48 -0.87
CA LEU A 61 -23.15 -0.36 -2.33
C LEU A 61 -23.30 -1.72 -3.04
N ALA A 62 -22.71 -2.77 -2.47
CA ALA A 62 -22.81 -4.11 -3.03
C ALA A 62 -24.27 -4.65 -2.97
N ILE A 63 -25.00 -4.42 -1.86
CA ILE A 63 -26.40 -4.83 -1.71
C ILE A 63 -27.32 -4.06 -2.66
N ILE A 64 -27.07 -2.77 -2.87
CA ILE A 64 -27.87 -1.93 -3.79
C ILE A 64 -27.69 -2.36 -5.27
N GLY A 65 -26.74 -3.27 -5.55
CA GLY A 65 -26.57 -3.85 -6.88
C GLY A 65 -25.48 -3.19 -7.72
N PHE A 66 -24.57 -2.39 -7.12
CA PHE A 66 -23.45 -1.81 -7.84
C PHE A 66 -22.40 -2.84 -8.33
N GLY A 67 -22.52 -4.11 -7.89
CA GLY A 67 -21.66 -5.20 -8.35
C GLY A 67 -20.16 -4.88 -8.22
N TYR A 68 -19.41 -5.02 -9.31
CA TYR A 68 -17.96 -4.77 -9.32
C TYR A 68 -17.57 -3.29 -9.06
N TRP A 69 -18.50 -2.35 -9.28
CA TRP A 69 -18.27 -0.93 -8.97
C TRP A 69 -18.11 -0.66 -7.49
N ALA A 70 -18.76 -1.42 -6.61
CA ALA A 70 -18.56 -1.31 -5.17
C ALA A 70 -17.10 -1.55 -4.78
N LEU A 71 -16.46 -2.53 -5.41
CA LEU A 71 -15.03 -2.83 -5.20
C LEU A 71 -14.12 -1.78 -5.84
N ALA A 72 -14.48 -1.25 -7.02
CA ALA A 72 -13.70 -0.22 -7.68
C ALA A 72 -13.70 1.11 -6.92
N LEU A 73 -14.78 1.45 -6.23
CA LEU A 73 -14.93 2.64 -5.40
C LEU A 73 -14.24 2.52 -4.03
N GLN A 74 -13.97 1.31 -3.55
CA GLN A 74 -13.38 1.08 -2.24
C GLN A 74 -12.11 1.90 -1.96
N PRO A 75 -11.10 2.00 -2.84
CA PRO A 75 -9.91 2.81 -2.59
C PRO A 75 -10.20 4.31 -2.44
N VAL A 76 -11.20 4.81 -3.17
CA VAL A 76 -11.65 6.21 -3.09
C VAL A 76 -12.30 6.48 -1.74
N VAL A 77 -13.22 5.61 -1.32
CA VAL A 77 -13.93 5.69 -0.04
C VAL A 77 -12.92 5.65 1.12
N ILE A 78 -11.97 4.71 1.09
CA ILE A 78 -10.90 4.60 2.08
C ILE A 78 -10.07 5.90 2.13
N ALA A 79 -9.69 6.45 0.98
CA ALA A 79 -8.88 7.65 0.93
C ALA A 79 -9.63 8.88 1.50
N ILE A 80 -10.93 9.01 1.22
CA ILE A 80 -11.77 10.09 1.77
C ILE A 80 -11.86 9.98 3.29
N PHE A 81 -12.18 8.80 3.83
CA PHE A 81 -12.24 8.61 5.28
C PHE A 81 -10.87 8.84 5.94
N ASN A 82 -9.78 8.42 5.32
CA ASN A 82 -8.44 8.69 5.83
C ASN A 82 -8.16 10.20 5.91
N ILE A 83 -8.53 10.99 4.90
CA ILE A 83 -8.38 12.46 4.96
C ILE A 83 -9.16 13.01 6.14
N ILE A 84 -10.43 12.66 6.27
CA ILE A 84 -11.31 13.15 7.33
C ILE A 84 -10.76 12.78 8.72
N LEU A 85 -10.39 11.50 8.92
CA LEU A 85 -9.90 11.03 10.21
C LEU A 85 -8.50 11.57 10.55
N LEU A 86 -7.64 11.81 9.57
CA LEU A 86 -6.36 12.49 9.78
C LEU A 86 -6.54 13.93 10.24
N LEU A 87 -7.55 14.65 9.72
CA LEU A 87 -7.86 16.01 10.16
C LEU A 87 -8.41 16.03 11.59
N ILE A 88 -9.31 15.09 11.93
CA ILE A 88 -10.01 15.06 13.23
C ILE A 88 -9.10 14.45 14.32
N ILE A 89 -8.67 13.20 14.15
CA ILE A 89 -7.92 12.44 15.16
C ILE A 89 -6.43 12.79 15.12
N GLY A 90 -5.86 12.86 13.91
CA GLY A 90 -4.45 13.17 13.70
C GLY A 90 -4.12 14.63 13.95
N LYS A 91 -5.13 15.53 14.02
CA LYS A 91 -4.96 16.99 14.06
C LYS A 91 -3.99 17.47 12.98
N TRP A 92 -3.98 16.77 11.84
CA TRP A 92 -3.10 17.05 10.73
C TRP A 92 -3.57 18.32 10.01
N LYS A 93 -2.64 19.24 9.81
CA LYS A 93 -2.87 20.44 9.03
C LYS A 93 -2.06 20.35 7.73
N PRO A 94 -2.71 20.15 6.57
CA PRO A 94 -2.00 20.14 5.31
C PRO A 94 -1.37 21.51 5.05
N TYR A 95 -0.07 21.51 4.80
CA TYR A 95 0.67 22.71 4.47
C TYR A 95 1.21 22.60 3.05
N PHE A 96 0.73 23.43 2.15
CA PHE A 96 1.18 23.45 0.77
C PHE A 96 2.43 24.32 0.65
N CYS A 97 3.58 23.67 0.63
CA CYS A 97 4.87 24.33 0.46
C CYS A 97 5.70 23.53 -0.54
N PHE A 98 6.19 24.19 -1.59
CA PHE A 98 7.00 23.56 -2.61
C PHE A 98 8.41 24.14 -2.64
N TYR A 99 9.39 23.34 -2.21
CA TYR A 99 10.81 23.68 -2.25
C TYR A 99 11.51 22.94 -3.40
N LYS A 100 11.76 23.63 -4.50
CA LYS A 100 12.34 23.05 -5.72
C LYS A 100 13.66 22.29 -5.50
N LYS A 101 14.53 22.80 -4.64
CA LYS A 101 15.83 22.15 -4.31
C LYS A 101 15.61 20.81 -3.62
N ARG A 102 14.80 20.77 -2.56
CA ARG A 102 14.47 19.53 -1.82
C ARG A 102 13.71 18.54 -2.70
N PHE A 103 12.80 19.04 -3.54
CA PHE A 103 12.09 18.18 -4.49
C PHE A 103 13.07 17.47 -5.43
N LYS A 104 14.06 18.18 -6.02
CA LYS A 104 15.04 17.59 -6.92
C LYS A 104 15.90 16.51 -6.23
N GLU A 105 16.37 16.78 -5.00
CA GLU A 105 17.14 15.82 -4.20
C GLU A 105 16.33 14.55 -3.87
N MET A 106 15.08 14.73 -3.41
CA MET A 106 14.18 13.61 -3.10
C MET A 106 13.76 12.84 -4.35
N PHE A 107 13.52 13.54 -5.46
CA PHE A 107 13.12 12.92 -6.72
C PHE A 107 14.22 12.02 -7.28
N ALA A 108 15.47 12.47 -7.27
CA ALA A 108 16.59 11.67 -7.74
C ALA A 108 16.77 10.37 -6.94
N TYR A 109 16.61 10.43 -5.62
CA TYR A 109 16.64 9.24 -4.77
C TYR A 109 15.42 8.34 -4.99
N SER A 110 14.23 8.94 -5.00
CA SER A 110 12.97 8.19 -5.11
C SER A 110 12.77 7.57 -6.49
N SER A 111 13.31 8.16 -7.56
CA SER A 111 13.18 7.61 -8.92
C SER A 111 13.94 6.28 -9.06
N ASN A 112 15.12 6.15 -8.47
CA ASN A 112 15.87 4.89 -8.46
C ASN A 112 15.13 3.79 -7.66
N LEU A 113 14.57 4.15 -6.51
CA LEU A 113 13.74 3.24 -5.73
C LEU A 113 12.47 2.84 -6.48
N LEU A 114 11.83 3.81 -7.14
CA LEU A 114 10.63 3.56 -7.95
C LEU A 114 10.92 2.59 -9.10
N LEU A 115 12.04 2.77 -9.80
CA LEU A 115 12.43 1.87 -10.89
C LEU A 115 12.63 0.44 -10.39
N SER A 116 13.37 0.27 -9.30
CA SER A 116 13.56 -1.03 -8.66
C SER A 116 12.23 -1.66 -8.22
N TYR A 117 11.32 -0.85 -7.65
CA TYR A 117 10.01 -1.31 -7.25
C TYR A 117 9.13 -1.74 -8.43
N ILE A 118 9.16 -0.99 -9.55
CA ILE A 118 8.41 -1.33 -10.76
C ILE A 118 8.90 -2.66 -11.33
N ILE A 119 10.22 -2.87 -11.42
CA ILE A 119 10.80 -4.11 -11.94
C ILE A 119 10.36 -5.31 -11.09
N ASN A 120 10.44 -5.19 -9.75
CA ASN A 120 10.01 -6.23 -8.85
C ASN A 120 8.50 -6.51 -8.98
N ARG A 121 7.67 -5.47 -9.07
CA ARG A 121 6.21 -5.63 -9.22
C ARG A 121 5.81 -6.24 -10.56
N ILE A 122 6.52 -5.95 -11.62
CA ILE A 122 6.31 -6.62 -12.91
C ILE A 122 6.61 -8.12 -12.76
N GLY A 123 7.75 -8.48 -12.14
CA GLY A 123 8.11 -9.85 -11.89
C GLY A 123 7.07 -10.62 -11.05
N GLU A 124 6.60 -10.02 -9.96
CA GLU A 124 5.60 -10.62 -9.08
C GLU A 124 4.23 -10.83 -9.76
N ASN A 125 3.85 -9.94 -10.66
CA ASN A 125 2.51 -9.94 -11.26
C ASN A 125 2.46 -10.50 -12.69
N ILE A 126 3.60 -10.90 -13.26
CA ILE A 126 3.66 -11.34 -14.65
C ILE A 126 2.74 -12.54 -14.92
N TYR A 127 2.65 -13.47 -13.98
CA TYR A 127 1.76 -14.62 -14.09
C TYR A 127 0.29 -14.20 -14.11
N SER A 128 -0.10 -13.24 -13.27
CA SER A 128 -1.47 -12.70 -13.28
C SER A 128 -1.82 -12.04 -14.60
N VAL A 129 -0.87 -11.35 -15.24
CA VAL A 129 -1.05 -10.72 -16.56
C VAL A 129 -1.21 -11.79 -17.66
N ILE A 130 -0.35 -12.81 -17.66
CA ILE A 130 -0.40 -13.91 -18.64
C ILE A 130 -1.72 -14.69 -18.51
N ILE A 131 -2.10 -15.07 -17.27
CA ILE A 131 -3.32 -15.79 -16.99
C ILE A 131 -4.55 -14.94 -17.37
N GLY A 132 -4.56 -13.66 -17.03
CA GLY A 132 -5.66 -12.76 -17.35
C GLY A 132 -5.87 -12.50 -18.85
N LYS A 133 -4.80 -12.67 -19.65
CA LYS A 133 -4.86 -12.55 -21.11
C LYS A 133 -5.21 -13.86 -21.80
N SER A 134 -4.65 -14.99 -21.34
CA SER A 134 -4.70 -16.29 -22.04
C SER A 134 -5.79 -17.22 -21.52
N PHE A 135 -6.33 -16.97 -20.32
CA PHE A 135 -7.31 -17.82 -19.67
C PHE A 135 -8.57 -17.05 -19.27
N SER A 136 -9.53 -17.75 -18.68
CA SER A 136 -10.78 -17.14 -18.21
C SER A 136 -10.57 -16.25 -16.99
N SER A 137 -11.50 -15.29 -16.78
CA SER A 137 -11.51 -14.46 -15.57
C SER A 137 -11.65 -15.27 -14.28
N SER A 138 -12.33 -16.42 -14.34
CA SER A 138 -12.46 -17.35 -13.22
C SER A 138 -11.10 -17.97 -12.85
N SER A 139 -10.32 -18.42 -13.85
CA SER A 139 -8.97 -18.95 -13.63
C SER A 139 -8.03 -17.93 -13.00
N LEU A 140 -8.11 -16.67 -13.46
CA LEU A 140 -7.37 -15.56 -12.85
C LEU A 140 -7.82 -15.31 -11.39
N GLY A 141 -9.12 -15.42 -11.12
CA GLY A 141 -9.67 -15.27 -9.77
C GLY A 141 -9.13 -16.34 -8.81
N PHE A 142 -9.14 -17.60 -9.21
CA PHE A 142 -8.56 -18.70 -8.41
C PHE A 142 -7.06 -18.53 -8.18
N TYR A 143 -6.30 -18.18 -9.21
CA TYR A 143 -4.87 -17.92 -9.08
C TYR A 143 -4.59 -16.78 -8.09
N ASN A 144 -5.28 -15.65 -8.22
CA ASN A 144 -5.09 -14.52 -7.33
C ASN A 144 -5.47 -14.84 -5.89
N GLN A 145 -6.51 -15.66 -5.67
CA GLN A 145 -6.89 -16.09 -4.32
C GLN A 145 -5.84 -17.02 -3.71
N ALA A 146 -5.33 -17.99 -4.46
CA ALA A 146 -4.25 -18.86 -4.01
C ALA A 146 -2.98 -18.08 -3.70
N HIS A 147 -2.61 -17.14 -4.57
CA HIS A 147 -1.46 -16.26 -4.37
C HIS A 147 -1.62 -15.39 -3.11
N LYS A 148 -2.80 -14.84 -2.83
CA LYS A 148 -3.08 -14.11 -1.59
C LYS A 148 -2.94 -14.99 -0.35
N MET A 149 -3.42 -16.22 -0.39
CA MET A 149 -3.29 -17.15 0.74
C MET A 149 -1.82 -17.44 1.09
N GLN A 150 -0.93 -17.44 0.11
CA GLN A 150 0.50 -17.61 0.30
C GLN A 150 1.17 -16.30 0.76
N THR A 151 0.84 -15.17 0.13
CA THR A 151 1.56 -13.91 0.35
C THR A 151 1.18 -13.22 1.65
N VAL A 152 -0.09 -13.29 2.09
CA VAL A 152 -0.56 -12.61 3.30
C VAL A 152 0.18 -13.07 4.56
N PRO A 153 0.34 -14.38 4.85
CA PRO A 153 1.13 -14.82 5.99
C PRO A 153 2.61 -14.43 5.89
N SER A 154 3.20 -14.59 4.70
CA SER A 154 4.61 -14.26 4.46
C SER A 154 4.90 -12.77 4.66
N GLU A 155 4.05 -11.91 4.13
CA GLU A 155 4.18 -10.45 4.32
C GLU A 155 3.90 -10.02 5.77
N ALA A 156 2.99 -10.69 6.48
CA ALA A 156 2.76 -10.42 7.90
C ALA A 156 4.02 -10.73 8.73
N ILE A 157 4.63 -11.88 8.53
CA ILE A 157 5.89 -12.26 9.19
C ILE A 157 6.98 -11.26 8.85
N ARG A 158 7.18 -10.98 7.56
CA ARG A 158 8.18 -10.02 7.08
C ARG A 158 8.00 -8.64 7.70
N SER A 159 6.76 -8.14 7.78
CA SER A 159 6.47 -6.82 8.32
C SER A 159 6.77 -6.72 9.81
N ILE A 160 6.47 -7.78 10.59
CA ILE A 160 6.78 -7.86 12.02
C ILE A 160 8.28 -7.79 12.22
N ILE A 161 9.04 -8.59 11.46
CA ILE A 161 10.50 -8.64 11.53
C ILE A 161 11.11 -7.27 11.21
N MET A 162 10.70 -6.67 10.09
CA MET A 162 11.21 -5.37 9.68
C MET A 162 10.87 -4.26 10.69
N THR A 163 9.64 -4.25 11.19
CA THR A 163 9.20 -3.24 12.16
C THR A 163 9.92 -3.36 13.50
N ALA A 164 10.21 -4.58 13.96
CA ALA A 164 10.93 -4.82 15.20
C ALA A 164 12.44 -4.61 15.07
N SER A 165 13.03 -5.06 13.95
CA SER A 165 14.48 -5.08 13.78
C SER A 165 15.06 -3.74 13.31
N TYR A 166 14.34 -3.02 12.45
CA TYR A 166 14.82 -1.78 11.86
C TYR A 166 15.22 -0.70 12.87
N PRO A 167 14.40 -0.39 13.91
CA PRO A 167 14.82 0.63 14.89
C PRO A 167 15.99 0.19 15.75
N ILE A 168 16.13 -1.11 16.03
CA ILE A 168 17.25 -1.64 16.82
C ILE A 168 18.56 -1.47 16.02
N ILE A 169 18.55 -1.87 14.76
CA ILE A 169 19.72 -1.76 13.87
C ILE A 169 20.06 -0.30 13.59
N ALA A 170 19.04 0.55 13.40
CA ALA A 170 19.25 1.97 13.09
C ALA A 170 19.80 2.77 14.28
N ASN A 171 19.50 2.39 15.52
CA ASN A 171 19.96 3.05 16.73
C ASN A 171 21.36 2.58 17.18
N GLU A 172 21.89 1.48 16.65
CA GLU A 172 23.23 1.01 16.98
C GLU A 172 24.30 1.90 16.32
N LYS A 173 25.14 2.53 17.14
CA LYS A 173 26.20 3.44 16.69
C LYS A 173 27.48 2.74 16.26
N ASN A 174 27.73 1.53 16.80
CA ASN A 174 28.89 0.76 16.45
C ASN A 174 28.68 0.00 15.13
N PRO A 175 29.50 0.28 14.08
CA PRO A 175 29.29 -0.34 12.76
C PRO A 175 29.40 -1.88 12.79
N ASN A 176 30.32 -2.43 13.59
CA ASN A 176 30.53 -3.87 13.70
C ASN A 176 29.36 -4.55 14.40
N LYS A 177 28.88 -4.01 15.51
CA LYS A 177 27.69 -4.51 16.19
C LYS A 177 26.43 -4.38 15.32
N ARG A 178 26.32 -3.32 14.54
CA ARG A 178 25.23 -3.14 13.57
C ARG A 178 25.23 -4.25 12.52
N TYR A 179 26.41 -4.60 12.01
CA TYR A 179 26.57 -5.68 11.04
C TYR A 179 26.21 -7.03 11.65
N ASP A 180 26.68 -7.32 12.88
CA ASP A 180 26.36 -8.57 13.59
C ASP A 180 24.86 -8.70 13.89
N LEU A 181 24.21 -7.60 14.31
CA LEU A 181 22.76 -7.57 14.49
C LEU A 181 22.02 -7.84 13.18
N TYR A 182 22.45 -7.22 12.08
CA TYR A 182 21.89 -7.44 10.76
C TYR A 182 22.01 -8.93 10.37
N LEU A 183 23.21 -9.51 10.49
CA LEU A 183 23.44 -10.92 10.18
C LEU A 183 22.61 -11.85 11.09
N SER A 184 22.53 -11.56 12.40
CA SER A 184 21.76 -12.39 13.33
C SER A 184 20.27 -12.38 13.07
N VAL A 185 19.71 -11.24 12.64
CA VAL A 185 18.32 -11.14 12.22
C VAL A 185 18.10 -11.92 10.95
N PHE A 186 18.91 -11.69 9.92
CA PHE A 186 18.77 -12.39 8.65
C PHE A 186 18.98 -13.90 8.75
N SER A 187 20.01 -14.37 9.46
CA SER A 187 20.27 -15.80 9.60
C SER A 187 19.14 -16.56 10.29
N LYS A 188 18.52 -15.97 11.32
CA LYS A 188 17.39 -16.59 12.02
C LYS A 188 16.13 -16.70 11.17
N PHE A 189 15.96 -15.81 10.19
CA PHE A 189 14.75 -15.77 9.35
C PHE A 189 14.90 -16.42 7.98
N THR A 190 16.12 -16.74 7.58
CA THR A 190 16.35 -17.54 6.34
C THR A 190 16.01 -19.02 6.54
N PHE A 191 15.86 -19.46 7.79
CA PHE A 191 15.54 -20.85 8.15
C PHE A 191 14.04 -21.07 8.49
N ILE A 192 13.17 -20.07 8.34
CA ILE A 192 11.72 -20.17 8.48
C ILE A 192 11.05 -19.95 7.14
#